data_05fbb32c44b7f98035b6241afad13734
#
_entry.id   05fbb32c44b7f98035b6241afad13734
#
_cell.length_a   1.000
_cell.length_b   1.000
_cell.length_c   1.000
_cell.angle_alpha   90.00
_cell.angle_beta   90.00
_cell.angle_gamma   90.00
#
_symmetry.space_group_name_H-M   'P 1'
#
loop_
_entity.id
_entity.type
_entity.pdbx_description
1 polymer ?
#
loop_
_entity_poly.entity_id
_entity_poly.type
_entity_poly.pdbx_seq_one_letter_code
_entity_poly.pdbx_strand_id
1 'polypeptide(L)'
;MIIATAATADRDDILTLVNAAYRGIGAKAGWTSEKGIVNGTRVDAASVESLLAQQGTVILLMRRTAAERPVGCIVVSVEDDATCELSMFAIHPDEQATGLGKTLLTAAETYACRHGARIAELTVVHMRDTLIAWYERHGYRRTGATKAFPYQDPSLGEPLRDDLHFVVLTKTLADVSS
;
A
#
# COMPACT_ATOMS: atom_id res chain seq x y z
N MET A 1 15.10 -11.58 4.40
CA MET A 1 14.16 -10.45 4.50
C MET A 1 13.44 -10.54 5.83
N ILE A 2 13.35 -9.44 6.55
CA ILE A 2 12.64 -9.31 7.82
C ILE A 2 11.38 -8.48 7.56
N ILE A 3 10.22 -8.95 8.01
CA ILE A 3 8.97 -8.19 7.97
C ILE A 3 8.49 -8.02 9.41
N ALA A 4 8.30 -6.77 9.82
CA ALA A 4 7.89 -6.40 11.16
C ALA A 4 6.97 -5.19 11.15
N THR A 5 6.21 -4.98 12.23
CA THR A 5 5.41 -3.78 12.42
C THR A 5 6.30 -2.56 12.64
N ALA A 6 5.92 -1.44 12.02
CA ALA A 6 6.60 -0.17 12.19
C ALA A 6 6.38 0.39 13.60
N ALA A 7 7.36 1.15 14.06
CA ALA A 7 7.28 1.99 15.25
C ALA A 7 7.34 3.47 14.86
N THR A 8 7.07 4.36 15.81
CA THR A 8 7.15 5.83 15.56
C THR A 8 8.52 6.28 15.04
N ALA A 9 9.59 5.59 15.45
CA ALA A 9 10.95 5.88 14.97
C ALA A 9 11.14 5.63 13.45
N ASP A 10 10.26 4.83 12.83
CA ASP A 10 10.34 4.49 11.41
C ASP A 10 9.67 5.53 10.49
N ARG A 11 9.04 6.57 11.05
CA ARG A 11 8.27 7.60 10.32
C ARG A 11 9.01 8.15 9.10
N ASP A 12 10.24 8.62 9.28
CA ASP A 12 11.00 9.29 8.22
C ASP A 12 11.45 8.33 7.12
N ASP A 13 11.73 7.10 7.46
CA ASP A 13 12.04 6.03 6.51
C ASP A 13 10.79 5.65 5.69
N ILE A 14 9.61 5.56 6.33
CA ILE A 14 8.33 5.32 5.65
C ILE A 14 8.03 6.45 4.68
N LEU A 15 8.14 7.70 5.14
CA LEU A 15 7.91 8.90 4.33
C LEU A 15 8.79 8.88 3.07
N THR A 16 10.07 8.60 3.24
CA THR A 16 11.04 8.53 2.14
C THR A 16 10.68 7.42 1.16
N LEU A 17 10.41 6.21 1.66
CA LEU A 17 10.11 5.04 0.85
C LEU A 17 8.83 5.23 0.02
N VAL A 18 7.74 5.69 0.66
CA VAL A 18 6.44 5.85 -0.01
C VAL A 18 6.52 6.92 -1.10
N ASN A 19 7.12 8.07 -0.81
CA ASN A 19 7.27 9.12 -1.81
C ASN A 19 8.20 8.69 -2.96
N ALA A 20 9.25 7.94 -2.69
CA ALA A 20 10.11 7.35 -3.72
C ALA A 20 9.34 6.38 -4.63
N ALA A 21 8.52 5.50 -4.05
CA ALA A 21 7.78 4.49 -4.82
C ALA A 21 6.68 5.09 -5.69
N TYR A 22 5.91 6.06 -5.16
CA TYR A 22 4.75 6.63 -5.85
C TYR A 22 5.09 7.82 -6.75
N ARG A 23 6.10 8.60 -6.44
CA ARG A 23 6.49 9.82 -7.17
C ARG A 23 7.79 9.65 -7.96
N GLY A 24 8.54 8.59 -7.67
CA GLY A 24 9.82 8.28 -8.30
C GLY A 24 10.99 9.02 -7.65
N ILE A 25 12.19 8.51 -7.91
CA ILE A 25 13.47 9.15 -7.57
C ILE A 25 14.16 9.46 -8.88
N GLY A 26 14.31 10.74 -9.21
CA GLY A 26 14.91 11.15 -10.48
C GLY A 26 14.12 10.67 -11.69
N ALA A 27 14.78 10.01 -12.65
CA ALA A 27 14.16 9.49 -13.86
C ALA A 27 13.46 8.13 -13.69
N LYS A 28 13.70 7.41 -12.58
CA LYS A 28 13.13 6.09 -12.34
C LYS A 28 11.73 6.19 -11.77
N ALA A 29 10.76 5.76 -12.56
CA ALA A 29 9.39 5.55 -12.10
C ALA A 29 9.20 4.06 -11.81
N GLY A 30 8.87 3.72 -10.58
CA GLY A 30 8.50 2.36 -10.22
C GLY A 30 7.13 1.95 -10.76
N TRP A 31 6.80 0.66 -10.69
CA TRP A 31 5.51 0.14 -11.14
C TRP A 31 4.32 0.64 -10.30
N THR A 32 4.55 1.12 -9.08
CA THR A 32 3.55 1.83 -8.26
C THR A 32 3.50 3.34 -8.54
N SER A 33 4.35 3.87 -9.42
CA SER A 33 4.43 5.30 -9.70
C SER A 33 3.12 5.86 -10.26
N GLU A 34 2.67 6.96 -9.71
CA GLU A 34 1.54 7.78 -10.18
C GLU A 34 2.02 8.99 -10.99
N LYS A 35 3.26 8.95 -11.49
CA LYS A 35 3.81 10.01 -12.34
C LYS A 35 2.92 10.24 -13.56
N GLY A 36 2.54 11.50 -13.79
CA GLY A 36 1.61 11.87 -14.86
C GLY A 36 0.12 11.72 -14.49
N ILE A 37 -0.20 11.25 -13.29
CA ILE A 37 -1.56 11.16 -12.75
C ILE A 37 -1.74 12.15 -11.58
N VAL A 38 -0.77 12.17 -10.64
CA VAL A 38 -0.77 13.04 -9.47
C VAL A 38 0.63 13.60 -9.24
N ASN A 39 0.74 14.91 -9.05
CA ASN A 39 1.98 15.60 -8.68
C ASN A 39 2.10 15.78 -7.16
N GLY A 40 3.27 16.24 -6.71
CA GLY A 40 3.55 16.55 -5.30
C GLY A 40 3.91 15.29 -4.50
N THR A 41 3.78 15.37 -3.18
CA THR A 41 4.04 14.25 -2.27
C THR A 41 2.88 13.27 -2.25
N ARG A 42 3.15 11.99 -2.01
CA ARG A 42 2.11 10.96 -1.81
C ARG A 42 1.62 10.93 -0.37
N VAL A 43 2.50 11.24 0.55
CA VAL A 43 2.24 11.24 1.99
C VAL A 43 3.15 12.25 2.65
N ASP A 44 2.66 12.89 3.71
CA ASP A 44 3.41 13.77 4.59
C ASP A 44 3.66 13.14 5.97
N ALA A 45 4.45 13.81 6.80
CA ALA A 45 4.82 13.31 8.12
C ALA A 45 3.60 13.15 9.04
N ALA A 46 2.65 14.08 8.99
CA ALA A 46 1.45 14.05 9.81
C ALA A 46 0.54 12.85 9.45
N SER A 47 0.42 12.56 8.17
CA SER A 47 -0.32 11.38 7.68
C SER A 47 0.31 10.07 8.16
N VAL A 48 1.65 9.95 8.11
CA VAL A 48 2.34 8.75 8.61
C VAL A 48 2.18 8.62 10.13
N GLU A 49 2.31 9.71 10.88
CA GLU A 49 2.09 9.71 12.33
C GLU A 49 0.66 9.29 12.70
N SER A 50 -0.32 9.80 11.97
CA SER A 50 -1.73 9.43 12.16
C SER A 50 -1.95 7.93 11.94
N LEU A 51 -1.39 7.36 10.87
CA LEU A 51 -1.48 5.91 10.61
C LEU A 51 -0.79 5.07 11.68
N LEU A 52 0.38 5.51 12.19
CA LEU A 52 1.10 4.82 13.26
C LEU A 52 0.36 4.85 14.61
N ALA A 53 -0.47 5.87 14.84
CA ALA A 53 -1.26 6.03 16.07
C ALA A 53 -2.67 5.43 15.97
N GLN A 54 -3.10 5.06 14.77
CA GLN A 54 -4.48 4.61 14.53
C GLN A 54 -4.70 3.20 15.06
N GLN A 55 -5.70 3.04 15.93
CA GLN A 55 -6.09 1.74 16.47
C GLN A 55 -6.61 0.82 15.34
N GLY A 56 -6.29 -0.47 15.40
CA GLY A 56 -6.66 -1.44 14.36
C GLY A 56 -5.80 -1.36 13.10
N THR A 57 -4.87 -0.39 13.02
CA THR A 57 -4.00 -0.18 11.88
C THR A 57 -2.54 -0.48 12.21
N VAL A 58 -1.84 -1.12 11.31
CA VAL A 58 -0.38 -1.30 11.39
C VAL A 58 0.26 -1.00 10.03
N ILE A 59 1.50 -0.59 10.06
CA ILE A 59 2.36 -0.53 8.88
C ILE A 59 3.35 -1.68 8.99
N LEU A 60 3.33 -2.61 8.05
CA LEU A 60 4.35 -3.63 7.93
C LEU A 60 5.51 -3.09 7.12
N LEU A 61 6.70 -3.23 7.64
CA LEU A 61 7.96 -2.85 7.00
C LEU A 61 8.77 -4.08 6.62
N MET A 62 9.27 -4.10 5.40
CA MET A 62 10.19 -5.12 4.91
C MET A 62 11.60 -4.53 4.85
N ARG A 63 12.57 -5.20 5.50
CA ARG A 63 13.99 -4.85 5.51
C ARG A 63 14.85 -6.06 5.12
N ARG A 64 16.03 -5.81 4.59
CA ARG A 64 17.03 -6.87 4.36
C ARG A 64 17.60 -7.37 5.69
N THR A 65 17.96 -6.44 6.55
CA THR A 65 18.39 -6.66 7.94
C THR A 65 17.69 -5.66 8.86
N ALA A 66 17.75 -5.88 10.17
CA ALA A 66 17.10 -4.98 11.14
C ALA A 66 17.70 -3.57 11.17
N ALA A 67 18.97 -3.43 10.78
CA ALA A 67 19.69 -2.15 10.79
C ALA A 67 19.55 -1.33 9.49
N GLU A 68 19.02 -1.94 8.42
CA GLU A 68 18.87 -1.26 7.14
C GLU A 68 17.52 -0.54 7.02
N ARG A 69 17.49 0.46 6.14
CA ARG A 69 16.24 1.14 5.76
C ARG A 69 15.24 0.16 5.13
N PRO A 70 13.94 0.38 5.29
CA PRO A 70 12.94 -0.47 4.68
C PRO A 70 12.98 -0.37 3.14
N VAL A 71 12.85 -1.53 2.51
CA VAL A 71 12.74 -1.67 1.05
C VAL A 71 11.29 -1.84 0.60
N GLY A 72 10.36 -2.04 1.53
CA GLY A 72 8.93 -2.12 1.26
C GLY A 72 8.10 -1.81 2.50
N CYS A 73 6.90 -1.31 2.28
CA CYS A 73 5.89 -1.13 3.31
C CYS A 73 4.48 -1.38 2.78
N ILE A 74 3.56 -1.70 3.67
CA ILE A 74 2.13 -1.81 3.42
C ILE A 74 1.36 -1.50 4.70
N VAL A 75 0.30 -0.72 4.58
CA VAL A 75 -0.65 -0.47 5.67
C VAL A 75 -1.70 -1.57 5.67
N VAL A 76 -1.99 -2.10 6.85
CA VAL A 76 -3.05 -3.08 7.10
C VAL A 76 -3.97 -2.49 8.17
N SER A 77 -5.20 -2.19 7.81
CA SER A 77 -6.25 -1.74 8.73
C SER A 77 -7.31 -2.83 8.83
N VAL A 78 -7.47 -3.42 10.02
CA VAL A 78 -8.48 -4.46 10.26
C VAL A 78 -9.72 -3.79 10.83
N GLU A 79 -10.85 -4.01 10.17
CA GLU A 79 -12.15 -3.45 10.54
C GLU A 79 -13.00 -4.46 11.31
N ASP A 80 -14.05 -3.99 11.98
CA ASP A 80 -14.91 -4.81 12.86
C ASP A 80 -15.76 -5.84 12.09
N ASP A 81 -15.95 -5.66 10.78
CA ASP A 81 -16.75 -6.54 9.91
C ASP A 81 -15.96 -7.72 9.30
N ALA A 82 -14.79 -8.04 9.85
CA ALA A 82 -13.86 -9.05 9.35
C ALA A 82 -13.23 -8.69 7.98
N THR A 83 -13.26 -7.43 7.59
CA THR A 83 -12.57 -6.90 6.42
C THR A 83 -11.25 -6.25 6.85
N CYS A 84 -10.22 -6.36 6.04
CA CYS A 84 -9.05 -5.51 6.17
C CYS A 84 -8.87 -4.65 4.92
N GLU A 85 -8.58 -3.38 5.10
CA GLU A 85 -8.09 -2.52 4.04
C GLU A 85 -6.57 -2.62 3.94
N LEU A 86 -6.08 -2.87 2.72
CA LEU A 86 -4.65 -2.81 2.38
C LEU A 86 -4.38 -1.53 1.59
N SER A 87 -3.54 -0.68 2.11
CA SER A 87 -3.23 0.62 1.49
C SER A 87 -1.74 0.95 1.56
N MET A 88 -1.33 2.04 0.94
CA MET A 88 0.05 2.56 0.94
C MET A 88 1.10 1.46 0.68
N PHE A 89 0.79 0.54 -0.25
CA PHE A 89 1.68 -0.55 -0.63
C PHE A 89 2.82 -0.02 -1.51
N ALA A 90 4.02 -0.06 -1.00
CA ALA A 90 5.21 0.47 -1.64
C ALA A 90 6.37 -0.53 -1.61
N ILE A 91 7.08 -0.66 -2.73
CA ILE A 91 8.39 -1.31 -2.84
C ILE A 91 9.35 -0.28 -3.44
N HIS A 92 10.52 -0.14 -2.84
CA HIS A 92 11.54 0.79 -3.33
C HIS A 92 11.79 0.55 -4.84
N PRO A 93 11.88 1.59 -5.67
CA PRO A 93 12.02 1.43 -7.14
C PRO A 93 13.18 0.52 -7.57
N ASP A 94 14.30 0.55 -6.86
CA ASP A 94 15.47 -0.28 -7.15
C ASP A 94 15.30 -1.75 -6.74
N GLU A 95 14.28 -2.07 -5.95
CA GLU A 95 13.98 -3.42 -5.43
C GLU A 95 12.79 -4.08 -6.13
N GLN A 96 12.23 -3.44 -7.13
CA GLN A 96 11.08 -3.97 -7.88
C GLN A 96 11.51 -5.10 -8.84
N ALA A 97 10.52 -5.88 -9.31
CA ALA A 97 10.73 -7.06 -10.14
C ALA A 97 11.52 -8.22 -9.49
N THR A 98 11.73 -8.19 -8.17
CA THR A 98 12.49 -9.21 -7.41
C THR A 98 11.57 -10.19 -6.64
N GLY A 99 10.24 -10.06 -6.77
CA GLY A 99 9.27 -10.86 -6.02
C GLY A 99 8.92 -10.32 -4.62
N LEU A 100 9.60 -9.27 -4.15
CA LEU A 100 9.38 -8.70 -2.81
C LEU A 100 7.95 -8.18 -2.61
N GLY A 101 7.32 -7.63 -3.65
CA GLY A 101 5.94 -7.20 -3.60
C GLY A 101 5.00 -8.35 -3.23
N LYS A 102 5.14 -9.52 -3.87
CA LYS A 102 4.35 -10.71 -3.52
C LYS A 102 4.59 -11.14 -2.08
N THR A 103 5.85 -11.17 -1.65
CA THR A 103 6.22 -11.57 -0.28
C THR A 103 5.58 -10.65 0.76
N LEU A 104 5.64 -9.33 0.54
CA LEU A 104 5.06 -8.35 1.45
C LEU A 104 3.52 -8.40 1.46
N LEU A 105 2.89 -8.55 0.29
CA LEU A 105 1.43 -8.71 0.19
C LEU A 105 0.96 -9.96 0.94
N THR A 106 1.62 -11.11 0.75
CA THR A 106 1.30 -12.35 1.47
C THR A 106 1.47 -12.18 2.99
N ALA A 107 2.49 -11.46 3.44
CA ALA A 107 2.69 -11.19 4.86
C ALA A 107 1.56 -10.30 5.43
N ALA A 108 1.11 -9.31 4.68
CA ALA A 108 -0.02 -8.45 5.07
C ALA A 108 -1.33 -9.24 5.16
N GLU A 109 -1.62 -10.09 4.17
CA GLU A 109 -2.77 -10.99 4.17
C GLU A 109 -2.74 -11.95 5.37
N THR A 110 -1.57 -12.52 5.65
CA THR A 110 -1.37 -13.42 6.81
C THR A 110 -1.58 -12.66 8.12
N TYR A 111 -1.04 -11.44 8.23
CA TYR A 111 -1.25 -10.59 9.39
C TYR A 111 -2.74 -10.30 9.61
N ALA A 112 -3.43 -9.84 8.58
CA ALA A 112 -4.86 -9.52 8.62
C ALA A 112 -5.70 -10.73 9.04
N CYS A 113 -5.44 -11.90 8.45
CA CYS A 113 -6.13 -13.15 8.78
C CYS A 113 -5.95 -13.55 10.26
N ARG A 114 -4.72 -13.42 10.80
CA ARG A 114 -4.43 -13.69 12.23
C ARG A 114 -5.13 -12.72 13.18
N HIS A 115 -5.52 -11.55 12.69
CA HIS A 115 -6.28 -10.53 13.45
C HIS A 115 -7.78 -10.52 13.13
N GLY A 116 -8.29 -11.60 12.53
CA GLY A 116 -9.72 -11.83 12.36
C GLY A 116 -10.29 -11.48 10.99
N ALA A 117 -9.51 -10.86 10.09
CA ALA A 117 -9.99 -10.55 8.75
C ALA A 117 -10.21 -11.82 7.91
N ARG A 118 -11.27 -11.79 7.11
CA ARG A 118 -11.63 -12.84 6.16
C ARG A 118 -11.61 -12.33 4.72
N ILE A 119 -11.65 -11.02 4.55
CA ILE A 119 -11.62 -10.35 3.25
C ILE A 119 -10.53 -9.28 3.30
N ALA A 120 -9.68 -9.26 2.29
CA ALA A 120 -8.79 -8.15 2.03
C ALA A 120 -9.39 -7.29 0.92
N GLU A 121 -9.49 -5.98 1.16
CA GLU A 121 -9.90 -4.98 0.20
C GLU A 121 -8.73 -4.03 -0.09
N LEU A 122 -8.63 -3.59 -1.33
CA LEU A 122 -7.73 -2.52 -1.72
C LEU A 122 -8.33 -1.71 -2.88
N THR A 123 -7.82 -0.50 -3.05
CA THR A 123 -8.25 0.39 -4.11
C THR A 123 -7.07 0.78 -5.00
N VAL A 124 -7.33 0.85 -6.30
CA VAL A 124 -6.33 1.23 -7.30
C VAL A 124 -6.91 2.28 -8.21
N VAL A 125 -6.16 3.33 -8.54
CA VAL A 125 -6.57 4.32 -9.55
C VAL A 125 -6.89 3.60 -10.86
N HIS A 126 -8.04 3.85 -11.44
CA HIS A 126 -8.60 3.12 -12.59
C HIS A 126 -7.65 3.02 -13.79
N MET A 127 -6.78 4.00 -14.00
CA MET A 127 -5.82 4.05 -15.10
C MET A 127 -4.61 3.11 -14.92
N ARG A 128 -4.51 2.44 -13.78
CA ARG A 128 -3.37 1.58 -13.45
C ARG A 128 -3.63 0.11 -13.83
N ASP A 129 -3.95 -0.12 -15.11
CA ASP A 129 -4.32 -1.46 -15.61
C ASP A 129 -3.29 -2.54 -15.31
N THR A 130 -1.99 -2.21 -15.42
CA THR A 130 -0.91 -3.15 -15.13
C THR A 130 -0.85 -3.53 -13.66
N LEU A 131 -1.13 -2.58 -12.76
CA LEU A 131 -1.18 -2.81 -11.32
C LEU A 131 -2.44 -3.60 -10.94
N ILE A 132 -3.59 -3.26 -11.51
CA ILE A 132 -4.84 -4.00 -11.33
C ILE A 132 -4.63 -5.45 -11.77
N ALA A 133 -4.09 -5.69 -12.98
CA ALA A 133 -3.80 -7.03 -13.48
C ALA A 133 -2.79 -7.78 -12.59
N TRP A 134 -1.85 -7.07 -11.96
CA TRP A 134 -0.95 -7.68 -10.99
C TRP A 134 -1.70 -8.20 -9.77
N TYR A 135 -2.61 -7.41 -9.18
CA TYR A 135 -3.45 -7.85 -8.06
C TYR A 135 -4.36 -9.01 -8.46
N GLU A 136 -4.95 -8.98 -9.68
CA GLU A 136 -5.79 -10.08 -10.19
C GLU A 136 -5.01 -11.40 -10.26
N ARG A 137 -3.74 -11.37 -10.70
CA ARG A 137 -2.85 -12.56 -10.66
C ARG A 137 -2.53 -13.05 -9.26
N HIS A 138 -2.72 -12.20 -8.22
CA HIS A 138 -2.54 -12.56 -6.82
C HIS A 138 -3.86 -12.93 -6.11
N GLY A 139 -4.92 -13.15 -6.89
CA GLY A 139 -6.20 -13.65 -6.40
C GLY A 139 -7.23 -12.58 -6.03
N TYR A 140 -6.92 -11.31 -6.24
CA TYR A 140 -7.90 -10.24 -6.10
C TYR A 140 -8.88 -10.22 -7.27
N ARG A 141 -10.08 -9.76 -7.01
CA ARG A 141 -11.13 -9.60 -8.04
C ARG A 141 -11.75 -8.22 -7.94
N ARG A 142 -12.03 -7.61 -9.07
CA ARG A 142 -12.80 -6.37 -9.12
C ARG A 142 -14.21 -6.64 -8.62
N THR A 143 -14.69 -5.80 -7.71
CA THR A 143 -16.04 -5.91 -7.17
C THR A 143 -17.10 -5.30 -8.08
N GLY A 144 -16.69 -4.47 -9.04
CA GLY A 144 -17.57 -3.59 -9.83
C GLY A 144 -17.85 -2.26 -9.14
N ALA A 145 -17.54 -2.13 -7.84
CA ALA A 145 -17.65 -0.86 -7.13
C ALA A 145 -16.50 0.08 -7.47
N THR A 146 -16.75 1.37 -7.35
CA THR A 146 -15.76 2.43 -7.47
C THR A 146 -15.82 3.36 -6.26
N LYS A 147 -14.68 3.94 -5.90
CA LYS A 147 -14.60 5.03 -4.90
C LYS A 147 -14.16 6.31 -5.61
N ALA A 148 -14.74 7.44 -5.25
CA ALA A 148 -14.36 8.73 -5.80
C ALA A 148 -12.91 9.06 -5.42
N PHE A 149 -12.18 9.70 -6.33
CA PHE A 149 -10.86 10.25 -6.00
C PHE A 149 -11.06 11.49 -5.11
N PRO A 150 -10.32 11.60 -3.98
CA PRO A 150 -10.54 12.67 -3.01
C PRO A 150 -9.82 13.97 -3.45
N TYR A 151 -10.35 14.63 -4.47
CA TYR A 151 -9.78 15.87 -5.04
C TYR A 151 -9.58 17.01 -4.04
N GLN A 152 -10.29 16.98 -2.91
CA GLN A 152 -10.22 18.01 -1.87
C GLN A 152 -9.18 17.71 -0.80
N ASP A 153 -8.50 16.56 -0.89
CA ASP A 153 -7.46 16.17 0.07
C ASP A 153 -6.07 16.54 -0.45
N PRO A 154 -5.47 17.65 0.02
CA PRO A 154 -4.15 18.08 -0.45
C PRO A 154 -3.02 17.14 0.01
N SER A 155 -3.26 16.26 0.99
CA SER A 155 -2.25 15.31 1.49
C SER A 155 -1.87 14.25 0.46
N LEU A 156 -2.73 14.00 -0.53
CA LEU A 156 -2.51 13.04 -1.61
C LEU A 156 -1.76 13.62 -2.82
N GLY A 157 -1.43 14.92 -2.78
CA GLY A 157 -0.81 15.64 -3.87
C GLY A 157 -1.82 16.35 -4.79
N GLU A 158 -1.35 16.84 -5.93
CA GLU A 158 -2.13 17.60 -6.91
C GLU A 158 -2.52 16.69 -8.09
N PRO A 159 -3.80 16.33 -8.24
CA PRO A 159 -4.25 15.52 -9.38
C PRO A 159 -4.13 16.30 -10.67
N LEU A 160 -3.63 15.65 -11.73
CA LEU A 160 -3.46 16.24 -13.06
C LEU A 160 -4.67 16.04 -13.97
N ARG A 161 -5.72 15.38 -13.47
CA ARG A 161 -6.92 15.01 -14.19
C ARG A 161 -8.14 15.15 -13.28
N ASP A 162 -9.29 15.33 -13.86
CA ASP A 162 -10.59 15.49 -13.18
C ASP A 162 -11.51 14.24 -13.29
N ASP A 163 -11.05 13.19 -13.99
CA ASP A 163 -11.79 11.95 -14.21
C ASP A 163 -11.29 10.77 -13.34
N LEU A 164 -10.43 11.03 -12.35
CA LEU A 164 -9.87 9.97 -11.52
C LEU A 164 -10.92 9.35 -10.60
N HIS A 165 -10.86 8.04 -10.48
CA HIS A 165 -11.58 7.26 -9.49
C HIS A 165 -10.79 5.99 -9.15
N PHE A 166 -11.16 5.35 -8.05
CA PHE A 166 -10.57 4.09 -7.64
C PHE A 166 -11.45 2.91 -8.04
N VAL A 167 -10.83 1.86 -8.53
CA VAL A 167 -11.43 0.53 -8.67
C VAL A 167 -11.23 -0.21 -7.36
N VAL A 168 -12.29 -0.84 -6.84
CA VAL A 168 -12.25 -1.64 -5.62
C VAL A 168 -11.99 -3.09 -5.98
N LEU A 169 -10.96 -3.69 -5.38
CA LEU A 169 -10.63 -5.10 -5.53
C LEU A 169 -10.67 -5.78 -4.16
N THR A 170 -11.18 -7.01 -4.13
CA THR A 170 -11.24 -7.82 -2.91
C THR A 170 -10.66 -9.22 -3.15
N LYS A 171 -10.21 -9.83 -2.04
CA LYS A 171 -9.75 -11.22 -1.99
C LYS A 171 -10.26 -11.85 -0.71
N THR A 172 -10.88 -13.02 -0.81
CA THR A 172 -11.16 -13.86 0.36
C THR A 172 -9.85 -14.44 0.87
N LEU A 173 -9.56 -14.20 2.15
CA LEU A 173 -8.39 -14.74 2.81
C LEU A 173 -8.68 -16.17 3.26
N ALA A 174 -7.79 -17.10 2.92
CA ALA A 174 -7.86 -18.46 3.43
C ALA A 174 -7.44 -18.47 4.91
N ASP A 175 -8.10 -19.32 5.71
CA ASP A 175 -7.67 -19.54 7.08
C ASP A 175 -6.20 -20.00 7.07
N VAL A 176 -5.39 -19.29 7.84
CA VAL A 176 -4.03 -19.75 8.13
C VAL A 176 -4.18 -20.91 9.11
N SER A 177 -4.38 -22.12 8.56
CA SER A 177 -4.35 -23.33 9.37
C SER A 177 -2.99 -23.39 10.07
N SER A 178 -3.06 -23.49 11.38
CA SER A 178 -1.94 -23.55 12.34
C SER A 178 -0.98 -24.66 12.00
#